data_fa887077a5fd7664ec965682dc89d4bb
#
_entry.id   fa887077a5fd7664ec965682dc89d4bb
#
_cell.length_a   1.000
_cell.length_b   1.000
_cell.length_c   1.000
_cell.angle_alpha   90.00
_cell.angle_beta   90.00
_cell.angle_gamma   90.00
#
_symmetry.space_group_name_H-M   'P 1'
#
loop_
_entity.id
_entity.type
_entity.pdbx_description
1 polymer ?
#
loop_
_entity_poly.entity_id
_entity_poly.type
_entity_poly.pdbx_seq_one_letter_code
_entity_poly.pdbx_strand_id
1 'polypeptide(L)'
;MNDSPPPLTLAGKTALVTGGGAGIGLAIAQAFAALGARVVVAEIDPVRAAAARAALTASPESWVAVADVRSVAAVESLLAEIESRCGTLEVLVNNVGDFLNVVKPFERTTEEEWDALYAVNLRHMFIVTRAAIPLLRRARHGASIINLSTIEAFRGIPMTAVYSAFKSAVTGFTKSLALELGPRGIRVNAIAPETTETAQVRPSLFIPPQYQEHIRRWIPLGRFGTPEDAAGCAVFLASELSAWVTGTTIHLDGGALAAGGWYRTPDERWTNVPVVSDSGLKF
;
A
#
# COMPACT_ATOMS: atom_id res chain seq x y z
N MET A 1 -27.84 7.87 21.97
CA MET A 1 -26.71 7.60 21.03
C MET A 1 -25.79 6.65 21.77
N ASN A 2 -25.27 5.62 21.10
CA ASN A 2 -24.39 4.66 21.76
C ASN A 2 -23.01 5.34 21.91
N ASP A 3 -22.59 5.65 23.14
CA ASP A 3 -21.34 6.39 23.42
C ASP A 3 -20.06 5.54 23.25
N SER A 4 -20.20 4.27 22.88
CA SER A 4 -19.06 3.39 22.63
C SER A 4 -18.54 3.54 21.20
N PRO A 5 -17.21 3.54 21.00
CA PRO A 5 -16.66 3.55 19.65
C PRO A 5 -17.14 2.30 18.88
N PRO A 6 -17.26 2.40 17.55
CA PRO A 6 -17.68 1.25 16.74
C PRO A 6 -16.67 0.09 16.91
N PRO A 7 -17.14 -1.16 16.92
CA PRO A 7 -16.26 -2.30 17.04
C PRO A 7 -15.32 -2.38 15.84
N LEU A 8 -14.08 -2.80 16.06
CA LEU A 8 -13.12 -3.06 14.99
C LEU A 8 -13.51 -4.38 14.29
N THR A 9 -14.27 -4.28 13.22
CA THR A 9 -14.70 -5.44 12.41
C THR A 9 -14.81 -5.05 10.94
N LEU A 10 -14.61 -6.01 10.06
CA LEU A 10 -14.88 -5.92 8.63
C LEU A 10 -15.93 -6.96 8.19
N ALA A 11 -16.66 -7.55 9.16
CA ALA A 11 -17.70 -8.51 8.88
C ALA A 11 -18.76 -7.94 7.90
N GLY A 12 -19.12 -8.74 6.90
CA GLY A 12 -20.06 -8.36 5.86
C GLY A 12 -19.49 -7.45 4.75
N LYS A 13 -18.22 -7.03 4.85
CA LYS A 13 -17.55 -6.25 3.80
C LYS A 13 -16.87 -7.19 2.79
N THR A 14 -16.98 -6.82 1.51
CA THR A 14 -16.17 -7.40 0.43
C THR A 14 -14.98 -6.48 0.16
N ALA A 15 -13.78 -7.01 0.15
CA ALA A 15 -12.55 -6.26 -0.07
C ALA A 15 -11.75 -6.83 -1.26
N LEU A 16 -11.35 -5.97 -2.20
CA LEU A 16 -10.40 -6.31 -3.26
C LEU A 16 -9.01 -5.80 -2.91
N VAL A 17 -8.02 -6.69 -2.90
CA VAL A 17 -6.60 -6.35 -2.69
C VAL A 17 -5.80 -6.72 -3.95
N THR A 18 -5.26 -5.74 -4.65
CA THR A 18 -4.39 -5.97 -5.80
C THR A 18 -2.96 -6.25 -5.37
N GLY A 19 -2.27 -7.22 -6.03
CA GLY A 19 -0.93 -7.65 -5.64
C GLY A 19 -0.91 -8.29 -4.23
N GLY A 20 -1.98 -8.97 -3.88
CA GLY A 20 -2.15 -9.57 -2.54
C GLY A 20 -1.51 -10.95 -2.38
N GLY A 21 -0.65 -11.37 -3.31
CA GLY A 21 0.03 -12.67 -3.26
C GLY A 21 1.24 -12.73 -2.34
N ALA A 22 1.79 -11.58 -1.93
CA ALA A 22 2.97 -11.52 -1.07
C ALA A 22 3.06 -10.16 -0.33
N GLY A 23 3.99 -10.07 0.61
CA GLY A 23 4.38 -8.84 1.29
C GLY A 23 3.20 -8.07 1.90
N ILE A 24 3.18 -6.74 1.72
CA ILE A 24 2.17 -5.84 2.29
C ILE A 24 0.75 -6.26 1.86
N GLY A 25 0.55 -6.55 0.56
CA GLY A 25 -0.78 -6.93 0.06
C GLY A 25 -1.32 -8.21 0.70
N LEU A 26 -0.47 -9.21 0.91
CA LEU A 26 -0.87 -10.47 1.57
C LEU A 26 -1.21 -10.23 3.05
N ALA A 27 -0.40 -9.47 3.77
CA ALA A 27 -0.66 -9.15 5.17
C ALA A 27 -1.98 -8.38 5.34
N ILE A 28 -2.27 -7.43 4.43
CA ILE A 28 -3.57 -6.72 4.40
C ILE A 28 -4.71 -7.71 4.16
N ALA A 29 -4.58 -8.59 3.17
CA ALA A 29 -5.61 -9.57 2.83
C ALA A 29 -5.91 -10.51 4.03
N GLN A 30 -4.86 -10.99 4.70
CA GLN A 30 -4.99 -11.84 5.89
C GLN A 30 -5.65 -11.10 7.06
N ALA A 31 -5.24 -9.86 7.34
CA ALA A 31 -5.82 -9.05 8.41
C ALA A 31 -7.31 -8.76 8.15
N PHE A 32 -7.69 -8.47 6.90
CA PHE A 32 -9.08 -8.26 6.53
C PHE A 32 -9.91 -9.52 6.69
N ALA A 33 -9.39 -10.68 6.25
CA ALA A 33 -10.04 -11.98 6.43
C ALA A 33 -10.23 -12.33 7.90
N ALA A 34 -9.22 -12.09 8.74
CA ALA A 34 -9.28 -12.32 10.20
C ALA A 34 -10.34 -11.44 10.90
N LEU A 35 -10.66 -10.27 10.33
CA LEU A 35 -11.72 -9.38 10.82
C LEU A 35 -13.09 -9.63 10.19
N GLY A 36 -13.25 -10.75 9.46
CA GLY A 36 -14.52 -11.20 8.91
C GLY A 36 -14.88 -10.63 7.54
N ALA A 37 -13.95 -9.99 6.84
CA ALA A 37 -14.20 -9.59 5.45
C ALA A 37 -14.15 -10.79 4.50
N ARG A 38 -14.95 -10.73 3.44
CA ARG A 38 -14.73 -11.53 2.24
C ARG A 38 -13.63 -10.85 1.40
N VAL A 39 -12.51 -11.50 1.24
CA VAL A 39 -11.34 -10.92 0.56
C VAL A 39 -11.15 -11.53 -0.83
N VAL A 40 -11.04 -10.66 -1.82
CA VAL A 40 -10.64 -11.00 -3.18
C VAL A 40 -9.21 -10.52 -3.40
N VAL A 41 -8.32 -11.43 -3.72
CA VAL A 41 -6.95 -11.09 -4.08
C VAL A 41 -6.79 -11.18 -5.60
N ALA A 42 -6.26 -10.12 -6.22
CA ALA A 42 -5.78 -10.15 -7.59
C ALA A 42 -4.25 -10.27 -7.58
N GLU A 43 -3.71 -11.35 -8.13
CA GLU A 43 -2.27 -11.63 -8.21
C GLU A 43 -1.93 -12.10 -9.62
N ILE A 44 -0.85 -11.57 -10.20
CA ILE A 44 -0.43 -11.95 -11.55
C ILE A 44 0.37 -13.27 -11.56
N ASP A 45 1.11 -13.54 -10.50
CA ASP A 45 1.94 -14.74 -10.37
C ASP A 45 1.12 -15.92 -9.85
N PRO A 46 0.96 -17.02 -10.60
CA PRO A 46 0.14 -18.14 -10.18
C PRO A 46 0.68 -18.88 -8.95
N VAL A 47 2.00 -18.86 -8.70
CA VAL A 47 2.60 -19.49 -7.52
C VAL A 47 2.26 -18.66 -6.27
N ARG A 48 2.43 -17.35 -6.32
CA ARG A 48 2.01 -16.44 -5.23
C ARG A 48 0.52 -16.46 -5.02
N ALA A 49 -0.28 -16.56 -6.08
CA ALA A 49 -1.73 -16.70 -5.98
C ALA A 49 -2.14 -17.99 -5.24
N ALA A 50 -1.47 -19.12 -5.52
CA ALA A 50 -1.70 -20.38 -4.80
C ALA A 50 -1.32 -20.28 -3.32
N ALA A 51 -0.17 -19.66 -3.01
CA ALA A 51 0.27 -19.42 -1.63
C ALA A 51 -0.71 -18.51 -0.86
N ALA A 52 -1.19 -17.43 -1.49
CA ALA A 52 -2.18 -16.54 -0.88
C ALA A 52 -3.51 -17.25 -0.61
N ARG A 53 -3.97 -18.11 -1.53
CA ARG A 53 -5.19 -18.92 -1.32
C ARG A 53 -5.06 -19.81 -0.10
N ALA A 54 -3.91 -20.45 0.08
CA ALA A 54 -3.63 -21.28 1.25
C ALA A 54 -3.55 -20.47 2.55
N ALA A 55 -3.20 -19.18 2.48
CA ALA A 55 -3.06 -18.29 3.62
C ALA A 55 -4.38 -17.61 4.07
N LEU A 56 -5.42 -17.59 3.22
CA LEU A 56 -6.71 -16.96 3.52
C LEU A 56 -7.71 -17.90 4.19
N THR A 57 -7.27 -18.74 5.12
CA THR A 57 -8.08 -19.75 5.78
C THR A 57 -9.15 -19.19 6.72
N ALA A 58 -8.96 -17.97 7.23
CA ALA A 58 -9.87 -17.32 8.16
C ALA A 58 -11.21 -16.88 7.52
N SER A 59 -11.29 -16.83 6.19
CA SER A 59 -12.51 -16.47 5.46
C SER A 59 -12.73 -17.42 4.29
N PRO A 60 -13.55 -18.47 4.47
CA PRO A 60 -13.81 -19.49 3.44
C PRO A 60 -14.44 -18.94 2.15
N GLU A 61 -15.13 -17.81 2.24
CA GLU A 61 -15.74 -17.15 1.07
C GLU A 61 -14.75 -16.29 0.27
N SER A 62 -13.51 -16.13 0.76
CA SER A 62 -12.44 -15.40 0.07
C SER A 62 -11.89 -16.23 -1.08
N TRP A 63 -11.40 -15.54 -2.12
CA TRP A 63 -10.74 -16.21 -3.23
C TRP A 63 -9.59 -15.38 -3.81
N VAL A 64 -8.78 -16.05 -4.62
CA VAL A 64 -7.65 -15.45 -5.32
C VAL A 64 -7.83 -15.64 -6.82
N ALA A 65 -7.87 -14.53 -7.55
CA ALA A 65 -7.90 -14.49 -9.01
C ALA A 65 -6.48 -14.28 -9.54
N VAL A 66 -6.07 -15.11 -10.52
CA VAL A 66 -4.84 -14.86 -11.28
C VAL A 66 -5.17 -13.82 -12.34
N ALA A 67 -4.73 -12.58 -12.13
CA ALA A 67 -5.12 -11.46 -13.00
C ALA A 67 -4.01 -10.41 -13.08
N ASP A 68 -3.73 -9.93 -14.30
CA ASP A 68 -2.90 -8.76 -14.51
C ASP A 68 -3.76 -7.50 -14.45
N VAL A 69 -3.65 -6.74 -13.37
CA VAL A 69 -4.41 -5.51 -13.16
C VAL A 69 -4.02 -4.35 -14.10
N ARG A 70 -2.97 -4.51 -14.91
CA ARG A 70 -2.60 -3.58 -15.99
C ARG A 70 -3.45 -3.78 -17.24
N SER A 71 -4.13 -4.94 -17.36
CA SER A 71 -5.04 -5.28 -18.47
C SER A 71 -6.45 -4.84 -18.13
N VAL A 72 -7.05 -3.99 -18.98
CA VAL A 72 -8.44 -3.56 -18.82
C VAL A 72 -9.40 -4.74 -18.83
N ALA A 73 -9.24 -5.66 -19.80
CA ALA A 73 -10.12 -6.83 -19.92
C ALA A 73 -10.04 -7.77 -18.70
N ALA A 74 -8.82 -7.97 -18.14
CA ALA A 74 -8.65 -8.80 -16.93
C ALA A 74 -9.33 -8.15 -15.71
N VAL A 75 -9.22 -6.82 -15.57
CA VAL A 75 -9.89 -6.08 -14.49
C VAL A 75 -11.40 -6.12 -14.65
N GLU A 76 -11.94 -5.93 -15.84
CA GLU A 76 -13.38 -6.02 -16.12
C GLU A 76 -13.92 -7.42 -15.79
N SER A 77 -13.21 -8.48 -16.18
CA SER A 77 -13.58 -9.86 -15.83
C SER A 77 -13.56 -10.08 -14.31
N LEU A 78 -12.53 -9.60 -13.60
CA LEU A 78 -12.42 -9.69 -12.15
C LEU A 78 -13.58 -8.98 -11.44
N LEU A 79 -13.90 -7.75 -11.86
CA LEU A 79 -15.00 -6.97 -11.26
C LEU A 79 -16.36 -7.59 -11.58
N ALA A 80 -16.55 -8.17 -12.77
CA ALA A 80 -17.77 -8.91 -13.11
C ALA A 80 -17.92 -10.17 -12.22
N GLU A 81 -16.83 -10.87 -11.91
CA GLU A 81 -16.88 -11.99 -10.95
C GLU A 81 -17.25 -11.50 -9.55
N ILE A 82 -16.67 -10.39 -9.07
CA ILE A 82 -17.04 -9.79 -7.78
C ILE A 82 -18.51 -9.38 -7.78
N GLU A 83 -19.00 -8.76 -8.84
CA GLU A 83 -20.41 -8.38 -8.97
C GLU A 83 -21.32 -9.59 -8.88
N SER A 84 -21.02 -10.65 -9.62
CA SER A 84 -21.83 -11.87 -9.65
C SER A 84 -21.88 -12.59 -8.29
N ARG A 85 -20.75 -12.62 -7.56
CA ARG A 85 -20.64 -13.37 -6.28
C ARG A 85 -21.05 -12.56 -5.07
N CYS A 86 -20.85 -11.23 -5.10
CA CYS A 86 -20.98 -10.37 -3.93
C CYS A 86 -21.99 -9.24 -4.12
N GLY A 87 -22.23 -8.78 -5.34
CA GLY A 87 -23.13 -7.67 -5.66
C GLY A 87 -22.58 -6.28 -5.36
N THR A 88 -21.60 -6.17 -4.46
CA THR A 88 -21.02 -4.92 -3.94
C THR A 88 -19.54 -5.06 -3.62
N LEU A 89 -18.85 -3.93 -3.46
CA LEU A 89 -17.46 -3.85 -2.99
C LEU A 89 -17.38 -2.73 -1.95
N GLU A 90 -16.93 -3.03 -0.74
CA GLU A 90 -16.81 -2.06 0.34
C GLU A 90 -15.39 -1.51 0.48
N VAL A 91 -14.38 -2.31 0.11
CA VAL A 91 -12.97 -1.88 0.24
C VAL A 91 -12.20 -2.22 -1.03
N LEU A 92 -11.48 -1.23 -1.56
CA LEU A 92 -10.49 -1.43 -2.63
C LEU A 92 -9.10 -1.05 -2.11
N VAL A 93 -8.15 -1.98 -2.19
CA VAL A 93 -6.73 -1.71 -1.89
C VAL A 93 -5.92 -1.80 -3.19
N ASN A 94 -5.47 -0.64 -3.68
CA ASN A 94 -4.54 -0.53 -4.78
C ASN A 94 -3.11 -0.66 -4.25
N ASN A 95 -2.61 -1.90 -4.15
CA ASN A 95 -1.30 -2.17 -3.54
C ASN A 95 -0.18 -2.44 -4.56
N VAL A 96 -0.49 -2.84 -5.79
CA VAL A 96 0.54 -3.11 -6.81
C VAL A 96 1.47 -1.92 -6.99
N GLY A 97 2.77 -2.19 -7.07
CA GLY A 97 3.81 -1.21 -7.34
C GLY A 97 5.19 -1.82 -7.30
N ASP A 98 6.09 -1.35 -8.17
CA ASP A 98 7.44 -1.84 -8.27
C ASP A 98 8.36 -0.77 -8.89
N PHE A 99 9.64 -0.70 -8.47
CA PHE A 99 10.64 0.14 -9.12
C PHE A 99 11.32 -0.56 -10.31
N LEU A 100 10.97 -1.83 -10.60
CA LEU A 100 11.42 -2.65 -11.74
C LEU A 100 12.95 -2.72 -11.89
N ASN A 101 13.68 -2.58 -10.78
CA ASN A 101 15.15 -2.45 -10.77
C ASN A 101 15.70 -1.29 -11.63
N VAL A 102 14.85 -0.31 -11.97
CA VAL A 102 15.29 0.91 -12.66
C VAL A 102 15.92 1.85 -11.62
N VAL A 103 17.18 1.56 -11.29
CA VAL A 103 17.98 2.29 -10.30
C VAL A 103 19.22 2.81 -11.01
N LYS A 104 19.12 4.04 -11.56
CA LYS A 104 20.19 4.69 -12.34
C LYS A 104 19.95 6.19 -12.49
N PRO A 105 20.98 7.00 -12.88
CA PRO A 105 20.81 8.41 -13.18
C PRO A 105 19.71 8.65 -14.20
N PHE A 106 18.94 9.73 -14.02
CA PHE A 106 17.77 10.03 -14.86
C PHE A 106 18.12 10.11 -16.36
N GLU A 107 19.26 10.72 -16.69
CA GLU A 107 19.73 10.85 -18.09
C GLU A 107 20.06 9.52 -18.77
N ARG A 108 20.10 8.42 -18.01
CA ARG A 108 20.31 7.05 -18.54
C ARG A 108 19.03 6.22 -18.57
N THR A 109 17.90 6.77 -18.13
CA THR A 109 16.60 6.08 -18.21
C THR A 109 16.03 6.18 -19.62
N THR A 110 15.19 5.22 -20.01
CA THR A 110 14.57 5.17 -21.35
C THR A 110 13.04 5.38 -21.27
N GLU A 111 12.44 5.74 -22.39
CA GLU A 111 10.98 5.90 -22.48
C GLU A 111 10.24 4.59 -22.20
N GLU A 112 10.79 3.45 -22.63
CA GLU A 112 10.23 2.12 -22.36
C GLU A 112 10.22 1.82 -20.86
N GLU A 113 11.26 2.23 -20.11
CA GLU A 113 11.29 2.10 -18.67
C GLU A 113 10.28 3.03 -17.99
N TRP A 114 10.08 4.23 -18.51
CA TRP A 114 9.05 5.15 -18.00
C TRP A 114 7.65 4.58 -18.21
N ASP A 115 7.37 4.04 -19.38
CA ASP A 115 6.08 3.41 -19.69
C ASP A 115 5.82 2.18 -18.81
N ALA A 116 6.85 1.36 -18.59
CA ALA A 116 6.75 0.21 -17.69
C ALA A 116 6.49 0.63 -16.24
N LEU A 117 7.22 1.64 -15.74
CA LEU A 117 7.03 2.21 -14.41
C LEU A 117 5.66 2.87 -14.26
N TYR A 118 5.19 3.60 -15.28
CA TYR A 118 3.84 4.14 -15.32
C TYR A 118 2.78 3.06 -15.21
N ALA A 119 2.91 2.01 -16.03
CA ALA A 119 1.96 0.91 -16.07
C ALA A 119 1.80 0.23 -14.70
N VAL A 120 2.92 0.00 -13.98
CA VAL A 120 2.93 -0.77 -12.73
C VAL A 120 2.72 0.08 -11.47
N ASN A 121 2.92 1.42 -11.52
CA ASN A 121 2.81 2.26 -10.33
C ASN A 121 1.59 3.22 -10.34
N LEU A 122 1.03 3.52 -11.52
CA LEU A 122 -0.05 4.52 -11.59
C LEU A 122 -1.19 4.10 -12.52
N ARG A 123 -0.91 3.68 -13.76
CA ARG A 123 -1.95 3.39 -14.75
C ARG A 123 -2.92 2.30 -14.31
N HIS A 124 -2.41 1.19 -13.73
CA HIS A 124 -3.26 0.11 -13.23
C HIS A 124 -4.24 0.59 -12.15
N MET A 125 -3.80 1.51 -11.28
CA MET A 125 -4.65 2.10 -10.24
C MET A 125 -5.85 2.85 -10.85
N PHE A 126 -5.63 3.59 -11.94
CA PHE A 126 -6.73 4.24 -12.66
C PHE A 126 -7.69 3.22 -13.27
N ILE A 127 -7.18 2.14 -13.89
CA ILE A 127 -7.99 1.08 -14.49
C ILE A 127 -8.86 0.41 -13.43
N VAL A 128 -8.25 -0.09 -12.36
CA VAL A 128 -8.95 -0.81 -11.29
C VAL A 128 -9.97 0.09 -10.60
N THR A 129 -9.54 1.31 -10.20
CA THR A 129 -10.42 2.23 -9.48
C THR A 129 -11.63 2.62 -10.32
N ARG A 130 -11.42 2.99 -11.59
CA ARG A 130 -12.52 3.34 -12.51
C ARG A 130 -13.53 2.20 -12.64
N ALA A 131 -13.05 0.98 -12.84
CA ALA A 131 -13.90 -0.20 -12.97
C ALA A 131 -14.62 -0.57 -11.66
N ALA A 132 -14.01 -0.32 -10.49
CA ALA A 132 -14.57 -0.65 -9.17
C ALA A 132 -15.65 0.35 -8.70
N ILE A 133 -15.62 1.62 -9.14
CA ILE A 133 -16.55 2.67 -8.67
C ILE A 133 -18.03 2.24 -8.70
N PRO A 134 -18.56 1.58 -9.75
CA PRO A 134 -19.97 1.14 -9.75
C PRO A 134 -20.32 0.21 -8.57
N LEU A 135 -19.43 -0.72 -8.20
CA LEU A 135 -19.62 -1.64 -7.08
C LEU A 135 -19.44 -0.94 -5.73
N LEU A 136 -18.45 -0.05 -5.61
CA LEU A 136 -18.23 0.76 -4.41
C LEU A 136 -19.44 1.67 -4.09
N ARG A 137 -20.14 2.17 -5.11
CA ARG A 137 -21.35 2.99 -4.94
C ARG A 137 -22.55 2.21 -4.40
N ARG A 138 -22.53 0.89 -4.48
CA ARG A 138 -23.60 0.02 -3.95
C ARG A 138 -23.41 -0.32 -2.47
N ALA A 139 -22.25 0.02 -1.90
CA ALA A 139 -21.96 -0.21 -0.48
C ALA A 139 -22.91 0.61 0.40
N ARG A 140 -23.77 -0.06 1.17
CA ARG A 140 -24.84 0.60 1.96
C ARG A 140 -24.33 1.51 3.09
N HIS A 141 -23.17 1.18 3.64
CA HIS A 141 -22.55 1.89 4.74
C HIS A 141 -21.30 2.68 4.31
N GLY A 142 -21.22 3.02 3.01
CA GLY A 142 -20.06 3.66 2.44
C GLY A 142 -18.93 2.69 2.10
N ALA A 143 -17.94 3.19 1.37
CA ALA A 143 -16.81 2.40 0.93
C ALA A 143 -15.47 3.10 1.20
N SER A 144 -14.37 2.35 1.10
CA SER A 144 -13.02 2.86 1.30
C SER A 144 -12.10 2.43 0.16
N ILE A 145 -11.41 3.39 -0.44
CA ILE A 145 -10.30 3.16 -1.37
C ILE A 145 -8.99 3.47 -0.64
N ILE A 146 -8.05 2.54 -0.66
CA ILE A 146 -6.75 2.64 -0.01
C ILE A 146 -5.67 2.48 -1.08
N ASN A 147 -4.88 3.52 -1.30
CA ASN A 147 -3.83 3.55 -2.29
C ASN A 147 -2.46 3.41 -1.64
N LEU A 148 -1.62 2.46 -2.09
CA LEU A 148 -0.25 2.32 -1.60
C LEU A 148 0.68 3.26 -2.37
N SER A 149 1.17 4.29 -1.64
CA SER A 149 2.23 5.21 -2.06
C SER A 149 3.57 4.75 -1.44
N THR A 150 4.43 5.68 -1.09
CA THR A 150 5.68 5.52 -0.34
C THR A 150 6.08 6.86 0.26
N ILE A 151 6.88 6.87 1.32
CA ILE A 151 7.42 8.14 1.83
C ILE A 151 8.33 8.85 0.82
N GLU A 152 8.87 8.13 -0.16
CA GLU A 152 9.65 8.69 -1.27
C GLU A 152 8.84 9.60 -2.20
N ALA A 153 7.52 9.59 -2.07
CA ALA A 153 6.63 10.58 -2.69
C ALA A 153 6.69 11.96 -2.02
N PHE A 154 7.28 12.06 -0.82
CA PHE A 154 7.34 13.27 0.02
C PHE A 154 8.78 13.75 0.29
N ARG A 155 9.75 12.89 0.01
CA ARG A 155 11.18 13.22 0.01
C ARG A 155 11.82 12.68 -1.27
N GLY A 156 13.00 13.15 -1.63
CA GLY A 156 13.72 12.61 -2.78
C GLY A 156 14.35 11.25 -2.49
N ILE A 157 14.44 10.43 -3.52
CA ILE A 157 15.27 9.23 -3.54
C ILE A 157 16.17 9.26 -4.76
N PRO A 158 17.52 9.24 -4.61
CA PRO A 158 18.43 9.26 -5.76
C PRO A 158 18.23 8.02 -6.63
N MET A 159 18.57 8.12 -7.90
CA MET A 159 18.57 7.05 -8.90
C MET A 159 17.20 6.45 -9.27
N THR A 160 16.09 6.91 -8.68
CA THR A 160 14.73 6.40 -8.94
C THR A 160 13.72 7.53 -9.16
N ALA A 161 14.14 8.62 -9.80
CA ALA A 161 13.32 9.83 -9.99
C ALA A 161 11.95 9.58 -10.62
N VAL A 162 11.87 8.69 -11.64
CA VAL A 162 10.61 8.38 -12.34
C VAL A 162 9.64 7.61 -11.44
N TYR A 163 10.13 6.63 -10.68
CA TYR A 163 9.32 5.92 -9.69
C TYR A 163 8.74 6.89 -8.64
N SER A 164 9.61 7.74 -8.08
CA SER A 164 9.20 8.74 -7.08
C SER A 164 8.13 9.69 -7.63
N ALA A 165 8.26 10.13 -8.90
CA ALA A 165 7.28 10.98 -9.55
C ALA A 165 5.90 10.30 -9.67
N PHE A 166 5.83 9.02 -10.09
CA PHE A 166 4.56 8.30 -10.14
C PHE A 166 3.96 8.05 -8.77
N LYS A 167 4.79 7.77 -7.76
CA LYS A 167 4.31 7.62 -6.37
C LYS A 167 3.81 8.95 -5.78
N SER A 168 4.39 10.09 -6.17
CA SER A 168 3.86 11.41 -5.83
C SER A 168 2.52 11.66 -6.51
N ALA A 169 2.34 11.23 -7.76
CA ALA A 169 1.05 11.32 -8.47
C ALA A 169 -0.07 10.54 -7.77
N VAL A 170 0.22 9.43 -7.08
CA VAL A 170 -0.75 8.68 -6.27
C VAL A 170 -1.36 9.58 -5.19
N THR A 171 -0.58 10.46 -4.56
CA THR A 171 -1.08 11.36 -3.51
C THR A 171 -2.00 12.44 -4.08
N GLY A 172 -1.68 12.98 -5.26
CA GLY A 172 -2.54 13.93 -5.98
C GLY A 172 -3.85 13.28 -6.41
N PHE A 173 -3.78 12.08 -6.98
CA PHE A 173 -4.95 11.29 -7.35
C PHE A 173 -5.86 10.99 -6.15
N THR A 174 -5.28 10.58 -5.02
CA THR A 174 -6.01 10.31 -3.77
C THR A 174 -6.82 11.52 -3.32
N LYS A 175 -6.22 12.72 -3.27
CA LYS A 175 -6.88 13.94 -2.83
C LYS A 175 -8.04 14.33 -3.76
N SER A 176 -7.81 14.33 -5.07
CA SER A 176 -8.82 14.72 -6.06
C SER A 176 -9.99 13.76 -6.06
N LEU A 177 -9.71 12.46 -6.02
CA LEU A 177 -10.75 11.42 -6.03
C LEU A 177 -11.56 11.41 -4.72
N ALA A 178 -10.95 11.76 -3.59
CA ALA A 178 -11.65 11.91 -2.30
C ALA A 178 -12.72 12.99 -2.37
N LEU A 179 -12.45 14.12 -3.03
CA LEU A 179 -13.44 15.19 -3.23
C LEU A 179 -14.56 14.74 -4.18
N GLU A 180 -14.21 14.04 -5.25
CA GLU A 180 -15.19 13.57 -6.24
C GLU A 180 -16.14 12.51 -5.68
N LEU A 181 -15.63 11.58 -4.88
CA LEU A 181 -16.38 10.43 -4.38
C LEU A 181 -16.96 10.63 -2.98
N GLY A 182 -16.46 11.59 -2.20
CA GLY A 182 -16.92 11.91 -0.85
C GLY A 182 -18.43 12.14 -0.73
N PRO A 183 -19.07 12.91 -1.64
CA PRO A 183 -20.52 13.09 -1.64
C PRO A 183 -21.34 11.80 -1.80
N ARG A 184 -20.69 10.70 -2.20
CA ARG A 184 -21.29 9.37 -2.34
C ARG A 184 -20.93 8.41 -1.21
N GLY A 185 -20.33 8.91 -0.14
CA GLY A 185 -19.91 8.12 1.02
C GLY A 185 -18.69 7.23 0.75
N ILE A 186 -17.91 7.49 -0.30
CA ILE A 186 -16.69 6.72 -0.60
C ILE A 186 -15.48 7.54 -0.15
N ARG A 187 -14.74 7.02 0.83
CA ARG A 187 -13.51 7.61 1.33
C ARG A 187 -12.33 7.15 0.47
N VAL A 188 -11.37 8.02 0.24
CA VAL A 188 -10.15 7.70 -0.52
C VAL A 188 -8.94 8.22 0.24
N ASN A 189 -8.05 7.32 0.64
CA ASN A 189 -6.86 7.64 1.40
C ASN A 189 -5.65 6.91 0.83
N ALA A 190 -4.44 7.34 1.20
CA ALA A 190 -3.21 6.66 0.87
C ALA A 190 -2.45 6.23 2.13
N ILE A 191 -1.66 5.18 2.00
CA ILE A 191 -0.62 4.79 2.96
C ILE A 191 0.72 5.00 2.26
N ALA A 192 1.65 5.66 2.93
CA ALA A 192 3.01 5.89 2.45
C ALA A 192 4.02 5.21 3.38
N PRO A 193 4.34 3.93 3.12
CA PRO A 193 5.34 3.21 3.91
C PRO A 193 6.76 3.75 3.71
N GLU A 194 7.57 3.70 4.75
CA GLU A 194 9.03 3.65 4.68
C GLU A 194 9.46 2.24 4.25
N THR A 195 10.74 2.02 4.12
CA THR A 195 11.33 0.71 3.86
C THR A 195 10.68 -0.36 4.74
N THR A 196 10.01 -1.30 4.09
CA THR A 196 9.30 -2.39 4.73
C THR A 196 9.95 -3.71 4.34
N GLU A 197 10.29 -4.53 5.33
CA GLU A 197 10.91 -5.84 5.10
C GLU A 197 9.92 -6.76 4.38
N THR A 198 10.19 -7.05 3.11
CA THR A 198 9.37 -7.92 2.26
C THR A 198 10.25 -8.79 1.37
N ALA A 199 9.68 -9.72 0.62
CA ALA A 199 10.42 -10.48 -0.37
C ALA A 199 11.00 -9.61 -1.50
N GLN A 200 10.37 -8.48 -1.81
CA GLN A 200 10.80 -7.51 -2.81
C GLN A 200 11.93 -6.61 -2.30
N VAL A 201 11.84 -6.17 -1.05
CA VAL A 201 12.84 -5.29 -0.42
C VAL A 201 13.28 -5.93 0.89
N ARG A 202 14.55 -6.32 0.95
CA ARG A 202 15.15 -7.00 2.13
C ARG A 202 16.28 -6.15 2.69
N PRO A 203 15.99 -5.10 3.47
CA PRO A 203 17.02 -4.25 4.06
C PRO A 203 18.02 -5.04 4.93
N SER A 204 17.57 -6.11 5.56
CA SER A 204 18.43 -7.03 6.31
C SER A 204 19.59 -7.64 5.48
N LEU A 205 19.44 -7.71 4.14
CA LEU A 205 20.52 -8.18 3.26
C LEU A 205 21.53 -7.08 2.89
N PHE A 206 21.14 -5.80 2.99
CA PHE A 206 21.98 -4.65 2.61
C PHE A 206 22.65 -3.99 3.81
N ILE A 207 22.11 -4.19 5.02
CA ILE A 207 22.64 -3.62 6.25
C ILE A 207 23.27 -4.74 7.08
N PRO A 208 24.62 -4.78 7.17
CA PRO A 208 25.31 -5.77 8.00
C PRO A 208 24.83 -5.73 9.46
N PRO A 209 24.82 -6.86 10.18
CA PRO A 209 24.29 -6.95 11.54
C PRO A 209 24.85 -5.90 12.52
N GLN A 210 26.13 -5.57 12.41
CA GLN A 210 26.79 -4.57 13.25
C GLN A 210 26.28 -3.15 13.04
N TYR A 211 25.55 -2.86 11.94
CA TYR A 211 24.98 -1.55 11.64
C TYR A 211 23.46 -1.48 11.85
N GLN A 212 22.81 -2.58 12.17
CA GLN A 212 21.35 -2.60 12.39
C GLN A 212 20.94 -1.69 13.55
N GLU A 213 21.76 -1.57 14.60
CA GLU A 213 21.50 -0.63 15.69
C GLU A 213 21.49 0.84 15.24
N HIS A 214 22.08 1.16 14.08
CA HIS A 214 22.09 2.50 13.53
C HIS A 214 20.74 2.92 12.93
N ILE A 215 19.82 1.98 12.65
CA ILE A 215 18.48 2.27 12.11
C ILE A 215 17.74 3.27 13.00
N ARG A 216 17.85 3.13 14.34
CA ARG A 216 17.26 4.04 15.33
C ARG A 216 17.79 5.47 15.26
N ARG A 217 18.89 5.72 14.53
CA ARG A 217 19.47 7.05 14.39
C ARG A 217 18.73 7.91 13.37
N TRP A 218 18.01 7.28 12.44
CA TRP A 218 17.24 7.96 11.40
C TRP A 218 15.77 7.53 11.29
N ILE A 219 15.40 6.35 11.81
CA ILE A 219 14.01 5.98 12.06
C ILE A 219 13.75 6.06 13.57
N PRO A 220 12.98 7.05 14.06
CA PRO A 220 12.75 7.24 15.49
C PRO A 220 12.22 6.01 16.24
N LEU A 221 11.35 5.20 15.61
CA LEU A 221 10.87 3.94 16.21
C LEU A 221 11.91 2.80 16.16
N GLY A 222 13.09 3.02 15.59
CA GLY A 222 14.26 2.15 15.70
C GLY A 222 14.28 0.90 14.84
N ARG A 223 13.32 0.73 13.93
CA ARG A 223 13.24 -0.43 13.04
C ARG A 223 12.62 -0.08 11.69
N PHE A 224 12.84 -0.93 10.71
CA PHE A 224 12.07 -0.91 9.48
C PHE A 224 10.62 -1.34 9.71
N GLY A 225 9.73 -0.97 8.79
CA GLY A 225 8.35 -1.44 8.78
C GLY A 225 8.27 -2.93 8.48
N THR A 226 7.16 -3.53 8.91
CA THR A 226 6.77 -4.89 8.53
C THR A 226 5.48 -4.84 7.72
N PRO A 227 5.15 -5.89 6.96
CA PRO A 227 3.85 -5.99 6.28
C PRO A 227 2.66 -5.81 7.24
N GLU A 228 2.78 -6.26 8.48
CA GLU A 228 1.75 -6.19 9.52
C GLU A 228 1.50 -4.74 9.97
N ASP A 229 2.53 -3.88 9.98
CA ASP A 229 2.34 -2.44 10.25
C ASP A 229 1.42 -1.81 9.18
N ALA A 230 1.64 -2.17 7.90
CA ALA A 230 0.79 -1.69 6.81
C ALA A 230 -0.62 -2.28 6.87
N ALA A 231 -0.74 -3.55 7.27
CA ALA A 231 -2.04 -4.20 7.48
C ALA A 231 -2.85 -3.50 8.58
N GLY A 232 -2.24 -3.15 9.71
CA GLY A 232 -2.89 -2.39 10.79
C GLY A 232 -3.43 -1.04 10.33
N CYS A 233 -2.63 -0.31 9.55
CA CYS A 233 -3.05 0.96 8.96
C CYS A 233 -4.20 0.77 7.95
N ALA A 234 -4.13 -0.25 7.09
CA ALA A 234 -5.18 -0.57 6.13
C ALA A 234 -6.49 -0.99 6.83
N VAL A 235 -6.42 -1.75 7.92
CA VAL A 235 -7.57 -2.12 8.77
C VAL A 235 -8.24 -0.86 9.32
N PHE A 236 -7.49 0.09 9.86
CA PHE A 236 -8.04 1.38 10.30
C PHE A 236 -8.78 2.07 9.16
N LEU A 237 -8.16 2.22 7.99
CA LEU A 237 -8.74 2.91 6.83
C LEU A 237 -9.94 2.17 6.22
N ALA A 238 -10.03 0.84 6.36
CA ALA A 238 -11.16 0.03 5.89
C ALA A 238 -12.34 0.01 6.86
N SER A 239 -12.11 0.35 8.13
CA SER A 239 -13.11 0.27 9.20
C SER A 239 -13.88 1.57 9.41
N GLU A 240 -14.93 1.50 10.24
CA GLU A 240 -15.70 2.66 10.68
C GLU A 240 -14.91 3.62 11.61
N LEU A 241 -13.79 3.17 12.17
CA LEU A 241 -12.89 4.03 12.96
C LEU A 241 -12.31 5.20 12.15
N SER A 242 -12.28 5.08 10.83
CA SER A 242 -11.83 6.13 9.91
C SER A 242 -12.98 6.82 9.16
N ALA A 243 -14.22 6.76 9.66
CA ALA A 243 -15.40 7.30 8.98
C ALA A 243 -15.28 8.80 8.61
N TRP A 244 -14.47 9.57 9.34
CA TRP A 244 -14.23 11.01 9.11
C TRP A 244 -12.83 11.28 8.50
N VAL A 245 -12.20 10.26 7.87
CA VAL A 245 -10.86 10.36 7.28
C VAL A 245 -10.94 10.10 5.78
N THR A 246 -10.73 11.15 4.98
CA THR A 246 -10.65 11.06 3.51
C THR A 246 -9.71 12.10 2.94
N GLY A 247 -9.08 11.83 1.79
CA GLY A 247 -8.16 12.73 1.10
C GLY A 247 -6.78 12.84 1.75
N THR A 248 -6.47 12.02 2.74
CA THR A 248 -5.19 12.06 3.44
C THR A 248 -4.22 10.96 2.99
N THR A 249 -2.95 11.18 3.32
CA THR A 249 -1.92 10.14 3.26
C THR A 249 -1.38 9.91 4.66
N ILE A 250 -1.43 8.68 5.13
CA ILE A 250 -0.81 8.28 6.40
C ILE A 250 0.63 7.89 6.10
N HIS A 251 1.59 8.63 6.67
CA HIS A 251 3.00 8.26 6.64
C HIS A 251 3.22 7.10 7.63
N LEU A 252 3.53 5.94 7.09
CA LEU A 252 3.79 4.72 7.85
C LEU A 252 5.29 4.46 7.86
N ASP A 253 6.04 5.26 8.60
CA ASP A 253 7.48 5.43 8.41
C ASP A 253 8.30 5.43 9.71
N GLY A 254 7.69 5.08 10.84
CA GLY A 254 8.37 5.11 12.14
C GLY A 254 8.88 6.49 12.54
N GLY A 255 8.39 7.57 11.90
CA GLY A 255 8.79 8.94 12.14
C GLY A 255 9.96 9.42 11.27
N ALA A 256 10.40 8.62 10.28
CA ALA A 256 11.57 8.95 9.45
C ALA A 256 11.41 10.28 8.69
N LEU A 257 10.22 10.55 8.13
CA LEU A 257 9.96 11.80 7.42
C LEU A 257 9.88 13.00 8.39
N ALA A 258 9.25 12.81 9.56
CA ALA A 258 9.17 13.85 10.58
C ALA A 258 10.55 14.21 11.15
N ALA A 259 11.45 13.23 11.24
CA ALA A 259 12.82 13.42 11.69
C ALA A 259 13.75 14.00 10.59
N GLY A 260 13.25 14.34 9.41
CA GLY A 260 14.05 14.76 8.24
C GLY A 260 15.14 15.78 8.58
N GLY A 261 16.40 15.38 8.44
CA GLY A 261 17.57 16.18 8.83
C GLY A 261 17.96 16.14 10.31
N TRP A 262 17.23 15.39 11.15
CA TRP A 262 17.57 15.15 12.56
C TRP A 262 17.90 13.68 12.77
N TYR A 263 18.96 13.43 13.53
CA TYR A 263 19.53 12.09 13.76
C TYR A 263 19.73 11.85 15.25
N ARG A 264 19.73 10.57 15.68
CA ARG A 264 20.05 10.21 17.07
C ARG A 264 21.54 9.96 17.21
N THR A 265 22.13 10.58 18.22
CA THR A 265 23.51 10.31 18.64
C THR A 265 23.61 8.97 19.38
N PRO A 266 24.83 8.39 19.56
CA PRO A 266 24.99 7.18 20.37
C PRO A 266 24.53 7.32 21.83
N ASP A 267 24.59 8.53 22.38
CA ASP A 267 24.13 8.87 23.75
C ASP A 267 22.67 9.34 23.78
N GLU A 268 21.88 8.95 22.76
CA GLU A 268 20.42 9.10 22.67
C GLU A 268 19.92 10.57 22.60
N ARG A 269 20.77 11.54 22.26
CA ARG A 269 20.39 12.94 22.00
C ARG A 269 20.06 13.17 20.52
N TRP A 270 19.39 14.27 20.20
CA TRP A 270 19.13 14.71 18.84
C TRP A 270 20.26 15.62 18.33
N THR A 271 20.64 15.45 17.05
CA THR A 271 21.60 16.29 16.33
C THR A 271 21.16 16.46 14.87
N ASN A 272 21.52 17.56 14.25
CA ASN A 272 21.39 17.78 12.81
C ASN A 272 22.68 17.43 12.03
N VAL A 273 23.66 16.83 12.69
CA VAL A 273 24.90 16.36 12.05
C VAL A 273 24.79 14.86 11.82
N PRO A 274 24.73 14.40 10.54
CA PRO A 274 24.53 12.98 10.25
C PRO A 274 25.74 12.14 10.66
N VAL A 275 25.47 10.93 11.18
CA VAL A 275 26.50 9.91 11.35
C VAL A 275 26.55 9.11 10.06
N VAL A 276 27.58 9.32 9.25
CA VAL A 276 27.79 8.54 8.02
C VAL A 276 28.42 7.21 8.40
N SER A 277 27.71 6.12 8.14
CA SER A 277 28.26 4.77 8.13
C SER A 277 28.51 4.35 6.68
N ASP A 278 29.50 3.50 6.46
CA ASP A 278 29.82 2.99 5.11
C ASP A 278 28.89 1.85 4.67
N SER A 279 27.69 1.80 5.24
CA SER A 279 26.64 0.80 4.99
C SER A 279 25.43 1.41 4.29
N GLY A 280 24.55 0.55 3.75
CA GLY A 280 23.35 0.94 3.02
C GLY A 280 23.55 0.90 1.50
N LEU A 281 22.52 1.34 0.77
CA LEU A 281 22.59 1.45 -0.69
C LEU A 281 23.59 2.56 -1.07
N LYS A 282 24.52 2.21 -1.96
CA LYS A 282 25.50 3.13 -2.56
C LYS A 282 25.24 3.21 -4.05
N PHE A 283 25.21 4.39 -4.60
CA PHE A 283 24.96 4.66 -6.01
C PHE A 283 26.15 5.31 -6.67
#